data_323d198fa85ec6da76cbc71e25e053fc
#
_entry.id   323d198fa85ec6da76cbc71e25e053fc
#
_cell.length_a   1.000
_cell.length_b   1.000
_cell.length_c   1.000
_cell.angle_alpha   90.00
_cell.angle_beta   90.00
_cell.angle_gamma   90.00
#
_symmetry.space_group_name_H-M   'P 1'
#
loop_
_entity.id
_entity.type
_entity.pdbx_description
1 polymer ?
#
loop_
_entity_poly.entity_id
_entity_poly.type
_entity_poly.pdbx_seq_one_letter_code
_entity_poly.pdbx_strand_id
1 'polypeptide(L)'
;MNKNELNPDASPEAAYGARLRSLREARGWTQEDLAARAEYSSVHVSAVENGRKPPTLRFSRSADRAFGIEGEDTFERQFREIRHGSLLEGFPEFVDHEGRAAEIRLYEVGVIPGLLQTPEYATVLADSTVKRGAITAEQAEERVTLLAERQTALVRTPPPLISAVLDESCLCRPVGAPAVMNAQLERLIEFAELPNTVLQVAPFSRGARRPFDLPVTILTMSDRSLLSYAESAQRGHLERDGRFVLPVLAAYHQLQAEACSQAESVTTISQLRKGTP
;
A
#
# COMPACT_ATOMS: atom_id res chain seq x y z
N MET A 1 -17.28 15.39 37.63
CA MET A 1 -17.07 14.54 36.46
C MET A 1 -15.95 15.17 35.65
N ASN A 2 -14.73 14.59 35.72
CA ASN A 2 -13.56 15.15 35.03
C ASN A 2 -13.78 15.04 33.50
N LYS A 3 -14.05 16.18 32.85
CA LYS A 3 -13.90 16.31 31.42
C LYS A 3 -12.40 16.28 31.15
N ASN A 4 -11.86 15.12 30.82
CA ASN A 4 -10.58 15.07 30.09
C ASN A 4 -10.85 15.74 28.75
N GLU A 5 -10.46 17.00 28.63
CA GLU A 5 -10.43 17.68 27.32
C GLU A 5 -9.40 16.98 26.48
N LEU A 6 -9.87 16.24 25.48
CA LEU A 6 -9.02 15.66 24.48
C LEU A 6 -8.36 16.83 23.73
N ASN A 7 -7.03 16.87 23.71
CA ASN A 7 -6.33 17.81 22.85
C ASN A 7 -6.42 17.30 21.40
N PRO A 8 -7.17 17.96 20.49
CA PRO A 8 -7.31 17.51 19.11
C PRO A 8 -5.97 17.47 18.34
N ASP A 9 -4.99 18.25 18.80
CA ASP A 9 -3.66 18.36 18.18
C ASP A 9 -2.71 17.23 18.66
N ALA A 10 -3.17 16.39 19.63
CA ALA A 10 -2.31 15.33 20.17
C ALA A 10 -2.12 14.15 19.19
N SER A 11 -3.16 13.81 18.41
CA SER A 11 -3.08 12.78 17.36
C SER A 11 -4.27 12.92 16.38
N PRO A 12 -4.16 12.35 15.17
CA PRO A 12 -5.28 12.29 14.23
C PRO A 12 -6.54 11.60 14.80
N GLU A 13 -6.37 10.58 15.65
CA GLU A 13 -7.47 9.89 16.32
C GLU A 13 -8.13 10.82 17.38
N ALA A 14 -7.33 11.64 18.07
CA ALA A 14 -7.83 12.64 18.99
C ALA A 14 -8.64 13.71 18.26
N ALA A 15 -8.18 14.18 17.11
CA ALA A 15 -8.91 15.10 16.23
C ALA A 15 -10.25 14.50 15.76
N TYR A 16 -10.24 13.22 15.35
CA TYR A 16 -11.45 12.48 14.96
C TYR A 16 -12.45 12.40 16.12
N GLY A 17 -11.98 11.98 17.30
CA GLY A 17 -12.83 11.86 18.50
C GLY A 17 -13.42 13.21 18.95
N ALA A 18 -12.62 14.26 18.90
CA ALA A 18 -13.07 15.63 19.22
C ALA A 18 -14.14 16.12 18.23
N ARG A 19 -13.97 15.87 16.94
CA ARG A 19 -14.95 16.20 15.90
C ARG A 19 -16.24 15.41 16.08
N LEU A 20 -16.15 14.10 16.35
CA LEU A 20 -17.31 13.25 16.60
C LEU A 20 -18.14 13.77 17.76
N ARG A 21 -17.47 14.11 18.86
CA ARG A 21 -18.09 14.72 20.06
C ARG A 21 -18.74 16.06 19.72
N SER A 22 -18.02 16.95 19.05
CA SER A 22 -18.51 18.28 18.68
C SER A 22 -19.80 18.21 17.86
N LEU A 23 -19.84 17.34 16.85
CA LEU A 23 -21.04 17.17 16.01
C LEU A 23 -22.21 16.54 16.77
N ARG A 24 -21.94 15.60 17.68
CA ARG A 24 -22.94 15.00 18.54
C ARG A 24 -23.56 16.07 19.48
N GLU A 25 -22.70 16.84 20.15
CA GLU A 25 -23.15 17.91 21.09
C GLU A 25 -23.88 19.02 20.35
N ALA A 26 -23.47 19.42 19.17
CA ALA A 26 -24.16 20.40 18.33
C ALA A 26 -25.60 19.99 17.97
N ARG A 27 -25.88 18.65 17.95
CA ARG A 27 -27.24 18.11 17.76
C ARG A 27 -28.00 17.87 19.04
N GLY A 28 -27.40 18.18 20.19
CA GLY A 28 -27.99 17.92 21.50
C GLY A 28 -28.11 16.44 21.86
N TRP A 29 -27.34 15.58 21.22
CA TRP A 29 -27.38 14.13 21.42
C TRP A 29 -26.49 13.69 22.59
N THR A 30 -26.95 12.68 23.33
CA THR A 30 -26.14 11.95 24.30
C THR A 30 -25.25 10.91 23.53
N GLN A 31 -24.31 10.29 24.24
CA GLN A 31 -23.53 9.18 23.64
C GLN A 31 -24.42 7.97 23.31
N GLU A 32 -25.48 7.75 24.10
CA GLU A 32 -26.50 6.74 23.85
C GLU A 32 -27.31 7.03 22.59
N ASP A 33 -27.67 8.31 22.34
CA ASP A 33 -28.40 8.69 21.12
C ASP A 33 -27.58 8.46 19.86
N LEU A 34 -26.28 8.81 19.87
CA LEU A 34 -25.40 8.53 18.75
C LEU A 34 -25.18 7.03 18.58
N ALA A 35 -24.97 6.29 19.67
CA ALA A 35 -24.78 4.87 19.67
C ALA A 35 -25.96 4.12 19.02
N ALA A 36 -27.19 4.49 19.41
CA ALA A 36 -28.41 3.92 18.83
C ALA A 36 -28.52 4.18 17.32
N ARG A 37 -28.19 5.40 16.87
CA ARG A 37 -28.25 5.80 15.45
C ARG A 37 -27.16 5.16 14.60
N ALA A 38 -25.96 4.98 15.18
CA ALA A 38 -24.81 4.39 14.51
C ALA A 38 -24.80 2.85 14.61
N GLU A 39 -25.73 2.25 15.37
CA GLU A 39 -25.79 0.79 15.64
C GLU A 39 -24.56 0.26 16.39
N TYR A 40 -24.11 1.03 17.40
CA TYR A 40 -22.99 0.69 18.28
C TYR A 40 -23.38 0.83 19.75
N SER A 41 -22.51 0.45 20.67
CA SER A 41 -22.69 0.69 22.10
C SER A 41 -22.20 2.10 22.47
N SER A 42 -22.80 2.70 23.51
CA SER A 42 -22.36 3.99 24.08
C SER A 42 -20.91 3.90 24.61
N VAL A 43 -20.51 2.74 25.12
CA VAL A 43 -19.12 2.47 25.52
C VAL A 43 -18.16 2.58 24.34
N HIS A 44 -18.55 2.08 23.16
CA HIS A 44 -17.73 2.20 21.95
C HIS A 44 -17.63 3.67 21.51
N VAL A 45 -18.76 4.37 21.42
CA VAL A 45 -18.79 5.81 21.08
C VAL A 45 -17.92 6.61 22.05
N SER A 46 -18.05 6.38 23.35
CA SER A 46 -17.23 7.03 24.37
C SER A 46 -15.74 6.74 24.23
N ALA A 47 -15.38 5.49 23.87
CA ALA A 47 -13.99 5.11 23.67
C ALA A 47 -13.37 5.83 22.47
N VAL A 48 -14.11 5.96 21.36
CA VAL A 48 -13.67 6.68 20.15
C VAL A 48 -13.60 8.18 20.41
N GLU A 49 -14.64 8.78 21.02
CA GLU A 49 -14.66 10.20 21.36
C GLU A 49 -13.53 10.63 22.30
N ASN A 50 -12.99 9.72 23.08
CA ASN A 50 -11.89 9.97 24.01
C ASN A 50 -10.52 9.49 23.49
N GLY A 51 -10.42 9.08 22.22
CA GLY A 51 -9.18 8.60 21.63
C GLY A 51 -8.63 7.29 22.24
N ARG A 52 -9.43 6.60 23.09
CA ARG A 52 -9.04 5.33 23.73
C ARG A 52 -9.18 4.13 22.81
N LYS A 53 -9.91 4.30 21.73
CA LYS A 53 -10.08 3.31 20.67
C LYS A 53 -10.04 4.02 19.33
N PRO A 54 -9.21 3.55 18.38
CA PRO A 54 -9.18 4.10 17.05
C PRO A 54 -10.53 3.86 16.35
N PRO A 55 -10.98 4.78 15.47
CA PRO A 55 -12.14 4.54 14.63
C PRO A 55 -11.91 3.35 13.69
N THR A 56 -13.00 2.74 13.22
CA THR A 56 -12.98 1.73 12.16
C THR A 56 -13.75 2.23 10.95
N LEU A 57 -13.46 1.69 9.75
CA LEU A 57 -14.19 2.05 8.54
C LEU A 57 -15.72 1.86 8.71
N ARG A 58 -16.11 0.75 9.31
CA ARG A 58 -17.52 0.44 9.58
C ARG A 58 -18.16 1.47 10.53
N PHE A 59 -17.44 1.85 11.59
CA PHE A 59 -17.92 2.86 12.52
C PHE A 59 -18.03 4.23 11.84
N SER A 60 -17.02 4.63 11.06
CA SER A 60 -16.99 5.91 10.36
C SER A 60 -18.18 6.05 9.38
N ARG A 61 -18.45 5.01 8.58
CA ARG A 61 -19.62 4.96 7.69
C ARG A 61 -20.95 5.01 8.47
N SER A 62 -21.01 4.39 9.63
CA SER A 62 -22.19 4.44 10.48
C SER A 62 -22.38 5.83 11.11
N ALA A 63 -21.29 6.51 11.48
CA ALA A 63 -21.32 7.88 11.94
C ALA A 63 -21.81 8.83 10.83
N ASP A 64 -21.27 8.70 9.60
CA ASP A 64 -21.72 9.51 8.46
C ASP A 64 -23.23 9.37 8.22
N ARG A 65 -23.74 8.14 8.21
CA ARG A 65 -25.19 7.88 8.08
C ARG A 65 -25.98 8.50 9.25
N ALA A 66 -25.52 8.33 10.48
CA ALA A 66 -26.20 8.87 11.67
C ALA A 66 -26.26 10.40 11.65
N PHE A 67 -25.21 11.03 11.15
CA PHE A 67 -25.14 12.48 11.03
C PHE A 67 -25.69 13.03 9.70
N GLY A 68 -25.96 12.19 8.71
CA GLY A 68 -26.38 12.63 7.37
C GLY A 68 -25.30 13.43 6.64
N ILE A 69 -24.03 13.05 6.81
CA ILE A 69 -22.87 13.72 6.18
C ILE A 69 -22.55 13.02 4.87
N GLU A 70 -22.45 13.81 3.79
CA GLU A 70 -22.07 13.35 2.45
C GLU A 70 -20.98 14.27 1.88
N GLY A 71 -20.27 13.79 0.84
CA GLY A 71 -19.26 14.56 0.13
C GLY A 71 -17.86 14.48 0.75
N GLU A 72 -17.13 15.60 0.75
CA GLU A 72 -15.71 15.61 1.11
C GLU A 72 -15.43 15.61 2.62
N ASP A 73 -16.39 15.98 3.45
CA ASP A 73 -16.19 16.15 4.90
C ASP A 73 -16.75 14.97 5.71
N THR A 74 -16.57 13.73 5.23
CA THR A 74 -17.06 12.51 5.87
C THR A 74 -16.10 11.99 6.95
N PHE A 75 -16.63 11.27 7.95
CA PHE A 75 -15.84 10.49 8.90
C PHE A 75 -15.12 9.32 8.22
N GLU A 76 -15.70 8.75 7.15
CA GLU A 76 -15.02 7.76 6.33
C GLU A 76 -13.74 8.32 5.72
N ARG A 77 -13.79 9.54 5.15
CA ARG A 77 -12.59 10.20 4.62
C ARG A 77 -11.57 10.47 5.72
N GLN A 78 -11.99 11.05 6.83
CA GLN A 78 -11.10 11.30 7.97
C GLN A 78 -10.48 10.01 8.52
N PHE A 79 -11.24 8.90 8.58
CA PHE A 79 -10.70 7.59 8.92
C PHE A 79 -9.63 7.13 7.93
N ARG A 80 -9.87 7.31 6.63
CA ARG A 80 -8.88 6.99 5.61
C ARG A 80 -7.61 7.84 5.77
N GLU A 81 -7.76 9.14 6.06
CA GLU A 81 -6.64 10.05 6.32
C GLU A 81 -5.84 9.62 7.56
N ILE A 82 -6.50 9.20 8.65
CA ILE A 82 -5.84 8.66 9.84
C ILE A 82 -5.06 7.40 9.49
N ARG A 83 -5.71 6.45 8.81
CA ARG A 83 -5.12 5.17 8.43
C ARG A 83 -3.99 5.32 7.41
N HIS A 84 -4.08 6.32 6.56
CA HIS A 84 -3.12 6.60 5.49
C HIS A 84 -2.14 7.72 5.82
N GLY A 85 -2.29 8.40 6.95
CA GLY A 85 -1.43 9.52 7.36
C GLY A 85 0.06 9.19 7.50
N SER A 86 0.41 7.90 7.53
CA SER A 86 1.79 7.40 7.43
C SER A 86 2.21 7.02 6.00
N LEU A 87 1.28 7.08 5.03
CA LEU A 87 1.52 6.74 3.63
C LEU A 87 1.81 8.01 2.82
N LEU A 88 2.53 7.84 1.72
CA LEU A 88 2.78 8.93 0.78
C LEU A 88 1.46 9.44 0.19
N GLU A 89 1.34 10.77 0.07
CA GLU A 89 0.23 11.39 -0.65
C GLU A 89 0.11 10.80 -2.06
N GLY A 90 -1.10 10.44 -2.49
CA GLY A 90 -1.35 9.76 -3.77
C GLY A 90 -1.25 8.24 -3.74
N PHE A 91 -0.58 7.64 -2.74
CA PHE A 91 -0.49 6.18 -2.63
C PHE A 91 -1.83 5.48 -2.38
N PRO A 92 -2.72 5.99 -1.49
CA PRO A 92 -4.04 5.37 -1.29
C PRO A 92 -4.89 5.31 -2.56
N GLU A 93 -4.84 6.36 -3.38
CA GLU A 93 -5.54 6.41 -4.66
C GLU A 93 -4.98 5.38 -5.65
N PHE A 94 -3.66 5.25 -5.70
CA PHE A 94 -3.00 4.22 -6.49
C PHE A 94 -3.44 2.80 -6.05
N VAL A 95 -3.43 2.49 -4.75
CA VAL A 95 -3.85 1.19 -4.21
C VAL A 95 -5.29 0.84 -4.59
N ASP A 96 -6.19 1.81 -4.60
CA ASP A 96 -7.58 1.62 -5.02
C ASP A 96 -7.69 1.23 -6.52
N HIS A 97 -6.84 1.81 -7.37
CA HIS A 97 -6.77 1.45 -8.79
C HIS A 97 -6.07 0.11 -9.01
N GLU A 98 -4.96 -0.14 -8.30
CA GLU A 98 -4.23 -1.41 -8.32
C GLU A 98 -5.15 -2.60 -8.02
N GLY A 99 -6.00 -2.48 -6.99
CA GLY A 99 -6.98 -3.51 -6.60
C GLY A 99 -8.01 -3.84 -7.69
N ARG A 100 -8.20 -2.98 -8.70
CA ARG A 100 -9.18 -3.12 -9.79
C ARG A 100 -8.55 -3.30 -11.17
N ALA A 101 -7.23 -3.17 -11.29
CA ALA A 101 -6.51 -3.22 -12.55
C ALA A 101 -6.62 -4.61 -13.21
N ALA A 102 -6.88 -4.67 -14.51
CA ALA A 102 -6.86 -5.92 -15.28
C ALA A 102 -5.43 -6.41 -15.52
N GLU A 103 -4.47 -5.46 -15.59
CA GLU A 103 -3.06 -5.78 -15.75
C GLU A 103 -2.21 -4.83 -14.93
N ILE A 104 -1.17 -5.36 -14.28
CA ILE A 104 -0.22 -4.64 -13.44
C ILE A 104 1.19 -4.90 -13.99
N ARG A 105 1.89 -3.86 -14.38
CA ARG A 105 3.30 -3.91 -14.78
C ARG A 105 4.13 -3.19 -13.74
N LEU A 106 5.14 -3.87 -13.21
CA LEU A 106 6.00 -3.37 -12.15
C LEU A 106 7.45 -3.30 -12.65
N TYR A 107 8.11 -2.19 -12.44
CA TYR A 107 9.57 -2.10 -12.42
C TYR A 107 10.01 -1.63 -11.04
N GLU A 108 10.96 -2.33 -10.45
CA GLU A 108 11.41 -2.03 -9.10
C GLU A 108 12.94 -2.02 -9.00
N VAL A 109 13.46 -1.16 -8.14
CA VAL A 109 14.89 -0.94 -7.92
C VAL A 109 15.19 -0.98 -6.42
N GLY A 110 16.15 -1.80 -6.04
CA GLY A 110 16.74 -1.83 -4.70
C GLY A 110 15.99 -2.63 -3.64
N VAL A 111 14.67 -2.80 -3.75
CA VAL A 111 13.87 -3.68 -2.87
C VAL A 111 12.87 -4.49 -3.71
N ILE A 112 12.39 -5.58 -3.16
CA ILE A 112 11.31 -6.34 -3.81
C ILE A 112 10.00 -5.52 -3.72
N PRO A 113 9.20 -5.43 -4.80
CA PRO A 113 7.94 -4.70 -4.78
C PRO A 113 6.95 -5.31 -3.78
N GLY A 114 6.17 -4.47 -3.11
CA GLY A 114 5.27 -4.86 -2.04
C GLY A 114 4.37 -6.05 -2.38
N LEU A 115 3.79 -6.07 -3.60
CA LEU A 115 2.93 -7.16 -4.04
C LEU A 115 3.61 -8.55 -4.03
N LEU A 116 4.94 -8.61 -4.10
CA LEU A 116 5.73 -9.84 -4.15
C LEU A 116 6.46 -10.14 -2.83
N GLN A 117 6.34 -9.28 -1.82
CA GLN A 117 7.02 -9.45 -0.53
C GLN A 117 6.40 -10.59 0.29
N THR A 118 7.24 -11.30 1.05
CA THR A 118 6.76 -12.11 2.18
C THR A 118 6.45 -11.22 3.38
N PRO A 119 5.58 -11.66 4.33
CA PRO A 119 5.31 -10.89 5.55
C PRO A 119 6.58 -10.57 6.35
N GLU A 120 7.53 -11.49 6.44
CA GLU A 120 8.79 -11.33 7.16
C GLU A 120 9.68 -10.27 6.51
N TYR A 121 9.78 -10.27 5.17
CA TYR A 121 10.53 -9.26 4.41
C TYR A 121 9.92 -7.87 4.61
N ALA A 122 8.60 -7.74 4.49
CA ALA A 122 7.87 -6.50 4.72
C ALA A 122 8.04 -5.97 6.14
N THR A 123 7.98 -6.85 7.15
CA THR A 123 8.20 -6.51 8.56
C THR A 123 9.59 -5.94 8.78
N VAL A 124 10.64 -6.57 8.22
CA VAL A 124 12.02 -6.07 8.35
C VAL A 124 12.17 -4.66 7.76
N LEU A 125 11.54 -4.38 6.61
CA LEU A 125 11.55 -3.04 6.01
C LEU A 125 10.82 -2.01 6.88
N ALA A 126 9.65 -2.38 7.41
CA ALA A 126 8.86 -1.54 8.30
C ALA A 126 9.61 -1.23 9.60
N ASP A 127 10.17 -2.25 10.25
CA ASP A 127 10.99 -2.11 11.47
C ASP A 127 12.23 -1.22 11.25
N SER A 128 12.87 -1.36 10.08
CA SER A 128 13.99 -0.48 9.71
C SER A 128 13.54 0.99 9.63
N THR A 129 12.31 1.26 9.22
CA THR A 129 11.74 2.60 9.14
C THR A 129 11.38 3.13 10.54
N VAL A 130 10.89 2.27 11.44
CA VAL A 130 10.70 2.60 12.86
C VAL A 130 12.03 2.95 13.54
N LYS A 131 13.07 2.12 13.33
CA LYS A 131 14.40 2.35 13.90
C LYS A 131 15.03 3.69 13.47
N ARG A 132 14.68 4.19 12.28
CA ARG A 132 15.10 5.52 11.82
C ARG A 132 14.23 6.65 12.37
N GLY A 133 13.18 6.36 13.14
CA GLY A 133 12.25 7.34 13.69
C GLY A 133 11.32 7.98 12.65
N ALA A 134 11.18 7.38 11.48
CA ALA A 134 10.35 7.94 10.40
C ALA A 134 8.87 7.55 10.53
N ILE A 135 8.57 6.46 11.22
CA ILE A 135 7.21 6.01 11.55
C ILE A 135 7.18 5.39 12.95
N THR A 136 5.98 5.29 13.55
CA THR A 136 5.77 4.56 14.82
C THR A 136 5.66 3.05 14.59
N ALA A 137 5.72 2.25 15.67
CA ALA A 137 5.52 0.81 15.60
C ALA A 137 4.10 0.45 15.10
N GLU A 138 3.08 1.17 15.57
CA GLU A 138 1.70 1.00 15.12
C GLU A 138 1.56 1.27 13.63
N GLN A 139 2.20 2.32 13.11
CA GLN A 139 2.21 2.64 11.68
C GLN A 139 2.93 1.57 10.85
N ALA A 140 3.95 0.93 11.42
CA ALA A 140 4.64 -0.19 10.77
C ALA A 140 3.71 -1.41 10.64
N GLU A 141 2.98 -1.77 11.69
CA GLU A 141 1.98 -2.85 11.68
C GLU A 141 0.86 -2.57 10.67
N GLU A 142 0.37 -1.33 10.61
CA GLU A 142 -0.63 -0.90 9.62
C GLU A 142 -0.12 -1.06 8.18
N ARG A 143 1.14 -0.69 7.90
CA ARG A 143 1.75 -0.86 6.57
C ARG A 143 1.85 -2.33 6.16
N VAL A 144 2.25 -3.20 7.06
CA VAL A 144 2.31 -4.65 6.80
C VAL A 144 0.90 -5.22 6.58
N THR A 145 -0.09 -4.78 7.35
CA THR A 145 -1.49 -5.16 7.19
C THR A 145 -2.04 -4.71 5.84
N LEU A 146 -1.80 -3.45 5.46
CA LEU A 146 -2.22 -2.92 4.16
C LEU A 146 -1.57 -3.69 3.01
N LEU A 147 -0.30 -4.07 3.15
CA LEU A 147 0.39 -4.87 2.16
C LEU A 147 -0.30 -6.24 1.97
N ALA A 148 -0.64 -6.92 3.06
CA ALA A 148 -1.37 -8.19 3.00
C ALA A 148 -2.75 -8.02 2.33
N GLU A 149 -3.48 -6.94 2.63
CA GLU A 149 -4.74 -6.59 1.97
C GLU A 149 -4.56 -6.38 0.45
N ARG A 150 -3.51 -5.67 0.01
CA ARG A 150 -3.19 -5.48 -1.41
C ARG A 150 -2.89 -6.81 -2.11
N GLN A 151 -2.16 -7.70 -1.46
CA GLN A 151 -1.84 -9.01 -2.02
C GLN A 151 -3.08 -9.89 -2.23
N THR A 152 -4.17 -9.68 -1.49
CA THR A 152 -5.43 -10.40 -1.74
C THR A 152 -6.03 -10.09 -3.11
N ALA A 153 -5.75 -8.90 -3.66
CA ALA A 153 -6.20 -8.54 -5.00
C ALA A 153 -5.57 -9.40 -6.11
N LEU A 154 -4.40 -10.01 -5.85
CA LEU A 154 -3.71 -10.87 -6.81
C LEU A 154 -4.42 -12.22 -7.01
N VAL A 155 -5.20 -12.68 -6.02
CA VAL A 155 -5.91 -13.97 -6.03
C VAL A 155 -7.42 -13.81 -6.29
N ARG A 156 -7.88 -12.61 -6.64
CA ARG A 156 -9.29 -12.38 -7.02
C ARG A 156 -9.67 -13.13 -8.30
N THR A 157 -10.96 -13.20 -8.59
CA THR A 157 -11.48 -13.84 -9.81
C THR A 157 -12.20 -12.80 -10.70
N PRO A 158 -11.76 -12.58 -11.97
CA PRO A 158 -10.52 -13.09 -12.56
C PRO A 158 -9.27 -12.43 -11.97
N PRO A 159 -8.13 -13.14 -11.89
CA PRO A 159 -6.89 -12.54 -11.40
C PRO A 159 -6.32 -11.55 -12.43
N PRO A 160 -5.60 -10.50 -12.00
CA PRO A 160 -4.93 -9.60 -12.93
C PRO A 160 -3.75 -10.31 -13.63
N LEU A 161 -3.40 -9.86 -14.81
CA LEU A 161 -2.10 -10.19 -15.41
C LEU A 161 -1.01 -9.36 -14.71
N ILE A 162 0.08 -9.99 -14.28
CA ILE A 162 1.15 -9.29 -13.56
C ILE A 162 2.49 -9.53 -14.27
N SER A 163 3.11 -8.44 -14.69
CA SER A 163 4.45 -8.45 -15.26
C SER A 163 5.39 -7.66 -14.35
N ALA A 164 6.36 -8.34 -13.75
CA ALA A 164 7.34 -7.72 -12.85
C ALA A 164 8.73 -7.81 -13.48
N VAL A 165 9.37 -6.67 -13.66
CA VAL A 165 10.80 -6.57 -14.00
C VAL A 165 11.52 -6.05 -12.77
N LEU A 166 12.41 -6.83 -12.20
CA LEU A 166 13.20 -6.46 -11.03
C LEU A 166 14.62 -6.09 -11.49
N ASP A 167 15.08 -4.90 -11.12
CA ASP A 167 16.52 -4.61 -11.21
C ASP A 167 17.29 -5.63 -10.33
N GLU A 168 18.44 -6.09 -10.79
CA GLU A 168 19.23 -7.09 -10.07
C GLU A 168 19.56 -6.65 -8.63
N SER A 169 19.61 -5.35 -8.36
CA SER A 169 19.80 -4.80 -7.01
C SER A 169 18.72 -5.22 -6.01
N CYS A 170 17.49 -5.52 -6.48
CA CYS A 170 16.42 -6.03 -5.63
C CYS A 170 16.77 -7.40 -5.03
N LEU A 171 17.50 -8.21 -5.76
CA LEU A 171 17.88 -9.57 -5.36
C LEU A 171 19.16 -9.61 -4.54
N CYS A 172 20.08 -8.67 -4.81
CA CYS A 172 21.42 -8.65 -4.19
C CYS A 172 21.46 -7.87 -2.88
N ARG A 173 20.50 -6.96 -2.63
CA ARG A 173 20.46 -6.19 -1.40
C ARG A 173 19.94 -7.02 -0.25
N PRO A 174 20.75 -7.27 0.82
CA PRO A 174 20.30 -8.07 1.95
C PRO A 174 19.23 -7.29 2.75
N VAL A 175 18.10 -7.96 3.01
CA VAL A 175 17.03 -7.48 3.89
C VAL A 175 16.81 -8.50 5.00
N GLY A 176 17.10 -8.12 6.23
CA GLY A 176 17.01 -9.00 7.39
C GLY A 176 18.08 -10.10 7.43
N ALA A 177 17.75 -11.19 8.10
CA ALA A 177 18.61 -12.36 8.19
C ALA A 177 18.60 -13.16 6.87
N PRO A 178 19.62 -13.99 6.61
CA PRO A 178 19.67 -14.85 5.43
C PRO A 178 18.40 -15.71 5.21
N ALA A 179 17.75 -16.15 6.29
CA ALA A 179 16.51 -16.92 6.22
C ALA A 179 15.36 -16.10 5.59
N VAL A 180 15.27 -14.79 5.89
CA VAL A 180 14.25 -13.89 5.33
C VAL A 180 14.47 -13.72 3.82
N MET A 181 15.71 -13.47 3.41
CA MET A 181 16.04 -13.39 1.98
C MET A 181 15.77 -14.70 1.25
N ASN A 182 16.11 -15.83 1.85
CA ASN A 182 15.88 -17.14 1.26
C ASN A 182 14.37 -17.41 1.02
N ALA A 183 13.52 -17.12 2.01
CA ALA A 183 12.07 -17.24 1.89
C ALA A 183 11.53 -16.26 0.82
N GLN A 184 12.07 -15.05 0.77
CA GLN A 184 11.68 -14.05 -0.22
C GLN A 184 12.06 -14.48 -1.65
N LEU A 185 13.23 -15.02 -1.86
CA LEU A 185 13.66 -15.54 -3.18
C LEU A 185 12.83 -16.76 -3.59
N GLU A 186 12.49 -17.66 -2.67
CA GLU A 186 11.53 -18.75 -2.91
C GLU A 186 10.20 -18.22 -3.40
N ARG A 187 9.65 -17.23 -2.70
CA ARG A 187 8.38 -16.58 -3.06
C ARG A 187 8.39 -16.02 -4.48
N LEU A 188 9.52 -15.48 -4.95
CA LEU A 188 9.65 -15.01 -6.33
C LEU A 188 9.60 -16.14 -7.34
N ILE A 189 10.21 -17.29 -7.03
CA ILE A 189 10.17 -18.49 -7.88
C ILE A 189 8.72 -19.01 -7.97
N GLU A 190 8.02 -19.14 -6.84
CA GLU A 190 6.60 -19.53 -6.81
C GLU A 190 5.73 -18.56 -7.61
N PHE A 191 5.98 -17.26 -7.50
CA PHE A 191 5.27 -16.24 -8.27
C PHE A 191 5.47 -16.46 -9.79
N ALA A 192 6.67 -16.79 -10.23
CA ALA A 192 6.97 -17.02 -11.64
C ALA A 192 6.27 -18.29 -12.21
N GLU A 193 5.80 -19.21 -11.35
CA GLU A 193 5.08 -20.42 -11.77
C GLU A 193 3.56 -20.17 -11.98
N LEU A 194 3.04 -19.03 -11.55
CA LEU A 194 1.61 -18.70 -11.71
C LEU A 194 1.28 -18.40 -13.18
N PRO A 195 0.12 -18.85 -13.71
CA PRO A 195 -0.19 -18.75 -15.14
C PRO A 195 -0.48 -17.32 -15.63
N ASN A 196 -0.73 -16.41 -14.71
CA ASN A 196 -1.04 -14.99 -14.99
C ASN A 196 0.12 -14.04 -14.64
N THR A 197 1.35 -14.58 -14.54
CA THR A 197 2.50 -13.77 -14.11
C THR A 197 3.69 -13.92 -15.05
N VAL A 198 4.47 -12.85 -15.16
CA VAL A 198 5.78 -12.83 -15.80
C VAL A 198 6.76 -12.18 -14.83
N LEU A 199 7.85 -12.87 -14.50
CA LEU A 199 8.93 -12.36 -13.68
C LEU A 199 10.22 -12.31 -14.49
N GLN A 200 10.82 -11.13 -14.57
CA GLN A 200 12.08 -10.91 -15.28
C GLN A 200 13.07 -10.13 -14.41
N VAL A 201 14.34 -10.39 -14.60
CA VAL A 201 15.44 -9.66 -13.96
C VAL A 201 16.13 -8.77 -14.98
N ALA A 202 16.27 -7.49 -14.67
CA ALA A 202 17.09 -6.56 -15.42
C ALA A 202 18.52 -6.60 -14.83
N PRO A 203 19.50 -7.21 -15.52
CA PRO A 203 20.82 -7.44 -14.95
C PRO A 203 21.65 -6.15 -14.92
N PHE A 204 22.60 -6.05 -13.99
CA PHE A 204 23.54 -4.93 -13.87
C PHE A 204 24.34 -4.67 -15.16
N SER A 205 24.55 -5.69 -15.99
CA SER A 205 25.23 -5.57 -17.28
C SER A 205 24.55 -4.62 -18.27
N ARG A 206 23.29 -4.25 -18.03
CA ARG A 206 22.62 -3.19 -18.80
C ARG A 206 23.26 -1.82 -18.61
N GLY A 207 23.83 -1.55 -17.43
CA GLY A 207 24.47 -0.28 -17.11
C GLY A 207 23.51 0.91 -17.32
N ALA A 208 23.97 1.92 -18.06
CA ALA A 208 23.19 3.14 -18.34
C ALA A 208 22.00 2.95 -19.32
N ARG A 209 21.79 1.76 -19.89
CA ARG A 209 20.69 1.52 -20.84
C ARG A 209 19.33 1.26 -20.17
N ARG A 210 19.23 1.30 -18.85
CA ARG A 210 17.94 1.20 -18.15
C ARG A 210 17.08 2.43 -18.44
N PRO A 211 15.81 2.27 -18.78
CA PRO A 211 14.95 3.40 -19.14
C PRO A 211 14.41 4.17 -17.93
N PHE A 212 14.50 3.60 -16.72
CA PHE A 212 14.00 4.19 -15.48
C PHE A 212 15.08 4.19 -14.40
N ASP A 213 15.20 5.31 -13.70
CA ASP A 213 16.05 5.44 -12.51
C ASP A 213 15.29 5.20 -11.20
N LEU A 214 13.96 5.25 -11.24
CA LEU A 214 13.06 5.07 -10.12
C LEU A 214 12.06 3.95 -10.42
N PRO A 215 11.47 3.34 -9.38
CA PRO A 215 10.37 2.42 -9.52
C PRO A 215 9.20 3.03 -10.29
N VAL A 216 8.55 2.21 -11.10
CA VAL A 216 7.34 2.60 -11.81
C VAL A 216 6.33 1.45 -11.86
N THR A 217 5.06 1.77 -11.66
CA THR A 217 3.96 0.83 -11.85
C THR A 217 3.05 1.36 -12.96
N ILE A 218 2.64 0.50 -13.89
CA ILE A 218 1.69 0.82 -14.94
C ILE A 218 0.49 -0.10 -14.79
N LEU A 219 -0.69 0.49 -14.68
CA LEU A 219 -1.96 -0.22 -14.56
C LEU A 219 -2.72 -0.12 -15.88
N THR A 220 -3.26 -1.25 -16.34
CA THR A 220 -4.30 -1.28 -17.37
C THR A 220 -5.62 -1.64 -16.69
N MET A 221 -6.59 -0.75 -16.80
CA MET A 221 -7.92 -0.96 -16.23
C MET A 221 -8.79 -1.84 -17.15
N SER A 222 -9.93 -2.30 -16.64
CA SER A 222 -10.86 -3.15 -17.41
C SER A 222 -11.45 -2.45 -18.65
N ASP A 223 -11.57 -1.14 -18.61
CA ASP A 223 -11.99 -0.29 -19.74
C ASP A 223 -10.85 0.04 -20.70
N ARG A 224 -9.66 -0.54 -20.48
CA ARG A 224 -8.40 -0.32 -21.19
C ARG A 224 -7.77 1.06 -20.98
N SER A 225 -8.26 1.87 -20.07
CA SER A 225 -7.53 3.06 -19.65
C SER A 225 -6.20 2.69 -18.98
N LEU A 226 -5.21 3.55 -19.15
CA LEU A 226 -3.85 3.38 -18.65
C LEU A 226 -3.57 4.39 -17.56
N LEU A 227 -2.90 3.94 -16.52
CA LEU A 227 -2.42 4.77 -15.43
C LEU A 227 -0.94 4.45 -15.22
N SER A 228 -0.13 5.43 -14.85
CA SER A 228 1.22 5.15 -14.35
C SER A 228 1.39 5.78 -12.97
N TYR A 229 2.12 5.06 -12.11
CA TYR A 229 2.41 5.50 -10.76
C TYR A 229 3.91 5.46 -10.51
N ALA A 230 4.42 6.52 -9.92
CA ALA A 230 5.80 6.61 -9.46
C ALA A 230 5.86 7.37 -8.14
N GLU A 231 6.86 7.07 -7.31
CA GLU A 231 7.06 7.71 -6.01
C GLU A 231 8.30 8.59 -6.02
N SER A 232 8.14 9.78 -5.44
CA SER A 232 9.25 10.59 -4.96
C SER A 232 9.47 10.33 -3.46
N ALA A 233 10.47 10.96 -2.86
CA ALA A 233 10.69 10.88 -1.41
C ALA A 233 9.50 11.43 -0.58
N GLN A 234 8.62 12.23 -1.17
CA GLN A 234 7.55 12.95 -0.46
C GLN A 234 6.15 12.63 -0.96
N ARG A 235 5.98 12.22 -2.22
CA ARG A 235 4.69 12.01 -2.87
C ARG A 235 4.70 10.85 -3.83
N GLY A 236 3.58 10.13 -3.88
CA GLY A 236 3.21 9.28 -4.98
C GLY A 236 2.47 10.10 -6.05
N HIS A 237 2.79 9.89 -7.30
CA HIS A 237 2.15 10.54 -8.44
C HIS A 237 1.45 9.52 -9.32
N LEU A 238 0.13 9.66 -9.44
CA LEU A 238 -0.70 8.84 -10.31
C LEU A 238 -1.06 9.66 -11.56
N GLU A 239 -0.45 9.30 -12.70
CA GLU A 239 -0.68 9.94 -13.99
C GLU A 239 -1.76 9.20 -14.79
N ARG A 240 -2.65 9.94 -15.44
CA ARG A 240 -3.76 9.42 -16.24
C ARG A 240 -3.76 9.93 -17.69
N ASP A 241 -3.00 10.98 -17.95
CA ASP A 241 -2.93 11.53 -19.31
C ASP A 241 -2.11 10.61 -20.21
N GLY A 242 -2.75 10.05 -21.22
CA GLY A 242 -2.10 9.16 -22.18
C GLY A 242 -0.85 9.73 -22.84
N ARG A 243 -0.74 11.06 -22.95
CA ARG A 243 0.47 11.73 -23.50
C ARG A 243 1.70 11.45 -22.65
N PHE A 244 1.54 11.26 -21.32
CA PHE A 244 2.62 10.94 -20.40
C PHE A 244 2.72 9.45 -20.10
N VAL A 245 1.60 8.72 -20.04
CA VAL A 245 1.60 7.28 -19.73
C VAL A 245 2.12 6.44 -20.89
N LEU A 246 1.79 6.75 -22.15
CA LEU A 246 2.21 5.96 -23.31
C LEU A 246 3.73 5.90 -23.50
N PRO A 247 4.51 6.99 -23.34
CA PRO A 247 5.98 6.91 -23.37
C PRO A 247 6.54 6.02 -22.25
N VAL A 248 5.96 6.04 -21.05
CA VAL A 248 6.36 5.18 -19.92
C VAL A 248 6.09 3.71 -20.26
N LEU A 249 4.93 3.40 -20.85
CA LEU A 249 4.59 2.05 -21.28
C LEU A 249 5.55 1.55 -22.38
N ALA A 250 5.88 2.39 -23.36
CA ALA A 250 6.83 2.05 -24.41
C ALA A 250 8.24 1.76 -23.83
N ALA A 251 8.70 2.57 -22.90
CA ALA A 251 9.95 2.37 -22.19
C ALA A 251 9.94 1.06 -21.35
N TYR A 252 8.81 0.72 -20.73
CA TYR A 252 8.65 -0.54 -20.02
C TYR A 252 8.73 -1.75 -20.95
N HIS A 253 8.12 -1.71 -22.14
CA HIS A 253 8.22 -2.76 -23.12
C HIS A 253 9.67 -2.95 -23.63
N GLN A 254 10.39 -1.85 -23.83
CA GLN A 254 11.82 -1.92 -24.18
C GLN A 254 12.62 -2.56 -23.03
N LEU A 255 12.33 -2.19 -21.79
CA LEU A 255 12.96 -2.81 -20.61
C LEU A 255 12.73 -4.33 -20.59
N GLN A 256 11.48 -4.78 -20.80
CA GLN A 256 11.14 -6.21 -20.86
C GLN A 256 11.88 -6.95 -21.98
N ALA A 257 11.95 -6.35 -23.17
CA ALA A 257 12.62 -6.94 -24.32
C ALA A 257 14.13 -7.14 -24.08
N GLU A 258 14.73 -6.33 -23.23
CA GLU A 258 16.16 -6.39 -22.93
C GLU A 258 16.48 -7.03 -21.56
N ALA A 259 15.49 -7.38 -20.76
CA ALA A 259 15.65 -8.12 -19.50
C ALA A 259 15.94 -9.61 -19.79
N CYS A 260 16.41 -10.33 -18.77
CA CYS A 260 16.50 -11.78 -18.84
C CYS A 260 15.12 -12.39 -19.12
N SER A 261 15.08 -13.50 -19.84
CA SER A 261 13.85 -14.30 -19.96
C SER A 261 13.38 -14.76 -18.57
N GLN A 262 12.11 -15.16 -18.44
CA GLN A 262 11.62 -15.71 -17.17
C GLN A 262 12.43 -16.91 -16.69
N ALA A 263 12.83 -17.82 -17.59
CA ALA A 263 13.61 -18.99 -17.25
C ALA A 263 15.03 -18.64 -16.74
N GLU A 264 15.70 -17.68 -17.40
CA GLU A 264 16.99 -17.17 -16.94
C GLU A 264 16.86 -16.43 -15.60
N SER A 265 15.79 -15.66 -15.40
CA SER A 265 15.50 -14.95 -14.16
C SER A 265 15.31 -15.91 -12.99
N VAL A 266 14.51 -16.96 -13.16
CA VAL A 266 14.30 -18.01 -12.15
C VAL A 266 15.62 -18.74 -11.85
N THR A 267 16.45 -18.98 -12.89
CA THR A 267 17.78 -19.58 -12.70
C THR A 267 18.68 -18.68 -11.85
N THR A 268 18.74 -17.39 -12.16
CA THR A 268 19.52 -16.40 -11.39
C THR A 268 19.06 -16.35 -9.93
N ILE A 269 17.75 -16.25 -9.70
CA ILE A 269 17.17 -16.22 -8.34
C ILE A 269 17.52 -17.51 -7.57
N SER A 270 17.43 -18.66 -8.24
CA SER A 270 17.77 -19.96 -7.65
C SER A 270 19.25 -20.11 -7.29
N GLN A 271 20.14 -19.51 -8.09
CA GLN A 271 21.59 -19.48 -7.81
C GLN A 271 21.89 -18.61 -6.60
N LEU A 272 21.33 -17.38 -6.54
CA LEU A 272 21.48 -16.49 -5.40
C LEU A 272 20.98 -17.14 -4.09
N ARG A 273 19.86 -17.85 -4.16
CA ARG A 273 19.31 -18.60 -3.02
C ARG A 273 20.25 -19.68 -2.50
N LYS A 274 20.98 -20.35 -3.39
CA LYS A 274 21.96 -21.38 -3.02
C LYS A 274 23.29 -20.79 -2.53
N GLY A 275 23.45 -19.47 -2.52
CA GLY A 275 24.70 -18.80 -2.18
C GLY A 275 25.80 -18.99 -3.22
N THR A 276 25.42 -19.29 -4.47
CA THR A 276 26.33 -19.36 -5.61
C THR A 276 26.21 -18.04 -6.36
N PRO A 277 27.26 -17.19 -6.38
CA PRO A 277 27.25 -15.92 -7.10
C PRO A 277 27.16 -16.12 -8.62
#